data_15878286c9c64080a60cfe16513dc47e
#
_entry.id   15878286c9c64080a60cfe16513dc47e
#
_cell.length_a   1.000
_cell.length_b   1.000
_cell.length_c   1.000
_cell.angle_alpha   90.00
_cell.angle_beta   90.00
_cell.angle_gamma   90.00
#
_symmetry.space_group_name_H-M   'P 1'
#
loop_
_entity.id
_entity.type
_entity.pdbx_description
1 polymer ?
#
loop_
_entity_poly.entity_id
_entity_poly.type
_entity_poly.pdbx_seq_one_letter_code
_entity_poly.pdbx_strand_id
1 'polypeptide(L)'
;MTLKATFTAALPEARRISNFLERDFGEAGVAVSLDERPDGSWSVDAYFEEGDAESLAEMLRDWLGADAFGAPLKVEALPDADWIAAGLASLQPVIAGRFLVYGGHDRNRLPAGRVAIEIDAGQSFGTGHHATTAGCLIVLNRLLAGRRFTNSLDLGTGSGVLAIALAKILRQRVLATDIDPIAVRVASENAALNRVGHLVRTIAADGVRHELIRRSAPFDLVIANILAAPLMRLAPLLAPLVMRGGTLVLSGLLPRQRERVVAAYGREGIRLQQAHILDGWAVLVLRKPP
;
A
#
# COMPACT_ATOMS: atom_id res chain seq x y z
N MET A 1 0.06 -10.13 23.55
CA MET A 1 1.20 -11.01 23.15
C MET A 1 0.80 -11.69 21.87
N THR A 2 1.51 -11.39 20.77
CA THR A 2 1.18 -11.95 19.45
C THR A 2 1.75 -13.36 19.33
N LEU A 3 0.93 -14.29 18.82
CA LEU A 3 1.35 -15.65 18.51
C LEU A 3 1.55 -15.78 17.01
N LYS A 4 2.64 -16.43 16.61
CA LYS A 4 2.94 -16.76 15.22
C LYS A 4 2.80 -18.25 15.00
N ALA A 5 1.91 -18.65 14.10
CA ALA A 5 1.79 -20.02 13.61
C ALA A 5 2.46 -20.13 12.25
N THR A 6 3.47 -21.01 12.13
CA THR A 6 4.23 -21.25 10.89
C THR A 6 3.97 -22.65 10.38
N PHE A 7 3.51 -22.77 9.14
CA PHE A 7 3.43 -24.03 8.39
C PHE A 7 4.53 -24.06 7.32
N THR A 8 5.12 -25.22 7.10
CA THR A 8 6.10 -25.41 6.02
C THR A 8 5.63 -26.52 5.08
N ALA A 9 5.48 -26.21 3.79
CA ALA A 9 4.93 -27.13 2.81
C ALA A 9 5.46 -26.86 1.38
N ALA A 10 5.13 -27.73 0.42
CA ALA A 10 5.28 -27.43 -0.99
C ALA A 10 4.28 -26.36 -1.44
N LEU A 11 4.61 -25.57 -2.49
CA LEU A 11 3.81 -24.43 -2.94
C LEU A 11 2.30 -24.70 -3.10
N PRO A 12 1.84 -25.82 -3.71
CA PRO A 12 0.40 -26.09 -3.86
C PRO A 12 -0.32 -26.21 -2.52
N GLU A 13 0.33 -26.83 -1.55
CA GLU A 13 -0.20 -27.05 -0.21
C GLU A 13 -0.12 -25.77 0.63
N ALA A 14 1.00 -25.07 0.58
CA ALA A 14 1.17 -23.79 1.24
C ALA A 14 0.09 -22.78 0.80
N ARG A 15 -0.24 -22.73 -0.50
CA ARG A 15 -1.34 -21.91 -1.02
C ARG A 15 -2.71 -22.33 -0.50
N ARG A 16 -2.96 -23.62 -0.32
CA ARG A 16 -4.22 -24.11 0.26
C ARG A 16 -4.35 -23.68 1.72
N ILE A 17 -3.28 -23.81 2.50
CA ILE A 17 -3.22 -23.38 3.90
C ILE A 17 -3.46 -21.87 4.00
N SER A 18 -2.74 -21.06 3.21
CA SER A 18 -2.89 -19.60 3.19
C SER A 18 -4.32 -19.17 2.87
N ASN A 19 -4.91 -19.69 1.79
CA ASN A 19 -6.29 -19.38 1.40
C ASN A 19 -7.32 -19.81 2.47
N PHE A 20 -7.06 -20.90 3.15
CA PHE A 20 -7.92 -21.40 4.22
C PHE A 20 -7.85 -20.47 5.43
N LEU A 21 -6.66 -20.10 5.88
CA LEU A 21 -6.47 -19.18 7.01
C LEU A 21 -7.05 -17.79 6.71
N GLU A 22 -6.84 -17.26 5.49
CA GLU A 22 -7.42 -15.98 5.08
C GLU A 22 -8.95 -16.01 5.04
N ARG A 23 -9.56 -17.11 4.56
CA ARG A 23 -11.01 -17.25 4.48
C ARG A 23 -11.65 -17.29 5.85
N ASP A 24 -11.08 -18.09 6.76
CA ASP A 24 -11.76 -18.48 7.97
C ASP A 24 -11.34 -17.60 9.19
N PHE A 25 -10.17 -16.99 9.14
CA PHE A 25 -9.65 -16.11 10.21
C PHE A 25 -9.41 -14.66 9.75
N GLY A 26 -9.54 -14.36 8.45
CA GLY A 26 -9.33 -13.01 7.93
C GLY A 26 -10.33 -11.99 8.51
N GLU A 27 -11.57 -12.38 8.75
CA GLU A 27 -12.57 -11.53 9.43
C GLU A 27 -12.23 -11.29 10.92
N ALA A 28 -11.49 -12.19 11.54
CA ALA A 28 -10.97 -12.03 12.91
C ALA A 28 -9.66 -11.21 12.98
N GLY A 29 -9.20 -10.64 11.86
CA GLY A 29 -8.02 -9.78 11.81
C GLY A 29 -6.68 -10.54 11.74
N VAL A 30 -6.70 -11.84 11.50
CA VAL A 30 -5.47 -12.64 11.36
C VAL A 30 -4.75 -12.29 10.06
N ALA A 31 -3.53 -11.78 10.18
CA ALA A 31 -2.65 -11.54 9.04
C ALA A 31 -1.96 -12.85 8.61
N VAL A 32 -1.93 -13.12 7.31
CA VAL A 32 -1.30 -14.32 6.73
C VAL A 32 -0.27 -13.90 5.70
N SER A 33 0.94 -14.50 5.75
CA SER A 33 1.96 -14.35 4.72
C SER A 33 2.35 -15.71 4.11
N LEU A 34 2.82 -15.69 2.85
CA LEU A 34 3.26 -16.86 2.11
C LEU A 34 4.62 -16.55 1.47
N ASP A 35 5.68 -17.18 1.96
CA ASP A 35 7.06 -16.87 1.60
C ASP A 35 7.82 -18.11 1.14
N GLU A 36 8.65 -17.97 0.08
CA GLU A 36 9.55 -19.01 -0.39
C GLU A 36 10.82 -19.06 0.46
N ARG A 37 11.20 -20.27 0.89
CA ARG A 37 12.41 -20.51 1.66
C ARG A 37 13.60 -20.84 0.74
N PRO A 38 14.84 -20.63 1.21
CA PRO A 38 16.05 -20.94 0.43
C PRO A 38 16.17 -22.41 -0.02
N ASP A 39 15.50 -23.33 0.67
CA ASP A 39 15.48 -24.77 0.35
C ASP A 39 14.40 -25.13 -0.69
N GLY A 40 13.66 -24.15 -1.21
CA GLY A 40 12.57 -24.35 -2.17
C GLY A 40 11.24 -24.77 -1.55
N SER A 41 11.18 -24.94 -0.24
CA SER A 41 9.91 -25.10 0.49
C SER A 41 9.24 -23.72 0.68
N TRP A 42 7.96 -23.71 1.08
CA TRP A 42 7.20 -22.51 1.34
C TRP A 42 6.75 -22.45 2.79
N SER A 43 6.86 -21.28 3.41
CA SER A 43 6.26 -21.02 4.73
C SER A 43 4.97 -20.25 4.58
N VAL A 44 3.97 -20.65 5.37
CA VAL A 44 2.76 -19.87 5.62
C VAL A 44 2.80 -19.44 7.07
N ASP A 45 2.85 -18.14 7.28
CA ASP A 45 2.89 -17.54 8.61
C ASP A 45 1.55 -16.84 8.90
N ALA A 46 0.91 -17.18 10.02
CA ALA A 46 -0.33 -16.55 10.48
C ALA A 46 -0.12 -15.93 11.87
N TYR A 47 -0.63 -14.70 12.07
CA TYR A 47 -0.40 -13.91 13.27
C TYR A 47 -1.70 -13.69 14.03
N PHE A 48 -1.75 -14.14 15.28
CA PHE A 48 -2.90 -14.09 16.19
C PHE A 48 -2.61 -13.11 17.33
N GLU A 49 -3.50 -12.17 17.60
CA GLU A 49 -3.25 -11.10 18.57
C GLU A 49 -3.33 -11.54 20.03
N GLU A 50 -4.11 -12.58 20.36
CA GLU A 50 -4.28 -13.10 21.73
C GLU A 50 -4.34 -14.61 21.74
N GLY A 51 -3.88 -15.23 22.82
CA GLY A 51 -4.01 -16.67 23.08
C GLY A 51 -2.82 -17.28 23.80
N ASP A 52 -2.93 -18.58 24.03
CA ASP A 52 -1.87 -19.47 24.46
C ASP A 52 -1.37 -20.31 23.29
N ALA A 53 -0.05 -20.44 23.17
CA ALA A 53 0.57 -21.11 22.01
C ALA A 53 0.16 -22.57 21.86
N GLU A 54 -0.04 -23.28 22.99
CA GLU A 54 -0.41 -24.70 23.00
C GLU A 54 -1.88 -24.87 22.55
N SER A 55 -2.77 -24.07 23.11
CA SER A 55 -4.19 -24.03 22.74
C SER A 55 -4.39 -23.62 21.27
N LEU A 56 -3.64 -22.66 20.76
CA LEU A 56 -3.68 -22.26 19.35
C LEU A 56 -3.17 -23.39 18.45
N ALA A 57 -2.10 -24.07 18.83
CA ALA A 57 -1.57 -25.20 18.07
C ALA A 57 -2.54 -26.36 18.00
N GLU A 58 -3.22 -26.67 19.12
CA GLU A 58 -4.26 -27.69 19.16
C GLU A 58 -5.47 -27.31 18.28
N MET A 59 -5.98 -26.10 18.43
CA MET A 59 -7.09 -25.60 17.62
C MET A 59 -6.78 -25.66 16.12
N LEU A 60 -5.57 -25.21 15.71
CA LEU A 60 -5.18 -25.25 14.30
C LEU A 60 -5.00 -26.67 13.77
N ARG A 61 -4.50 -27.60 14.58
CA ARG A 61 -4.39 -29.03 14.18
C ARG A 61 -5.78 -29.67 14.02
N ASP A 62 -6.66 -29.43 14.95
CA ASP A 62 -8.04 -29.99 14.89
C ASP A 62 -8.80 -29.42 13.70
N TRP A 63 -8.62 -28.17 13.44
CA TRP A 63 -9.32 -27.43 12.38
C TRP A 63 -8.83 -27.78 10.98
N LEU A 64 -7.50 -27.95 10.81
CA LEU A 64 -6.88 -28.37 9.56
C LEU A 64 -7.05 -29.88 9.31
N GLY A 65 -7.45 -30.67 10.34
CA GLY A 65 -7.50 -32.13 10.34
C GLY A 65 -6.10 -32.75 10.40
N ALA A 66 -5.93 -33.75 11.28
CA ALA A 66 -4.62 -34.34 11.60
C ALA A 66 -3.79 -34.84 10.39
N ASP A 67 -4.46 -35.16 9.27
CA ASP A 67 -3.83 -35.69 8.04
C ASP A 67 -3.94 -34.78 6.82
N ALA A 68 -4.58 -33.62 6.94
CA ALA A 68 -4.91 -32.82 5.75
C ALA A 68 -3.71 -32.14 5.11
N PHE A 69 -2.63 -31.87 5.86
CA PHE A 69 -1.55 -31.05 5.33
C PHE A 69 -0.14 -31.59 5.54
N GLY A 70 0.10 -32.65 6.29
CA GLY A 70 1.46 -33.23 6.47
C GLY A 70 2.55 -32.22 6.87
N ALA A 71 2.19 -30.95 6.95
CA ALA A 71 3.06 -29.82 7.13
C ALA A 71 3.38 -29.61 8.61
N PRO A 72 4.65 -29.53 9.02
CA PRO A 72 5.02 -29.18 10.39
C PRO A 72 4.42 -27.84 10.79
N LEU A 73 3.62 -27.82 11.86
CA LEU A 73 3.12 -26.62 12.50
C LEU A 73 3.99 -26.26 13.68
N LYS A 74 4.55 -25.05 13.66
CA LYS A 74 5.23 -24.42 14.79
C LYS A 74 4.41 -23.23 15.24
N VAL A 75 4.07 -23.16 16.55
CA VAL A 75 3.46 -21.98 17.15
C VAL A 75 4.44 -21.43 18.17
N GLU A 76 4.73 -20.16 18.06
CA GLU A 76 5.65 -19.48 18.97
C GLU A 76 5.07 -18.13 19.38
N ALA A 77 5.31 -17.78 20.64
CA ALA A 77 4.99 -16.46 21.17
C ALA A 77 6.03 -15.46 20.68
N LEU A 78 5.57 -14.39 20.06
CA LEU A 78 6.44 -13.27 19.71
C LEU A 78 6.55 -12.32 20.91
N PRO A 79 7.75 -11.91 21.31
CA PRO A 79 7.91 -10.88 22.34
C PRO A 79 7.17 -9.60 21.94
N ASP A 80 6.57 -8.92 22.92
CA ASP A 80 5.85 -7.66 22.70
C ASP A 80 6.75 -6.50 22.24
N ALA A 81 8.05 -6.71 22.17
CA ALA A 81 9.03 -5.73 21.75
C ALA A 81 9.54 -6.05 20.33
N ASP A 82 9.35 -5.12 19.43
CA ASP A 82 10.22 -4.83 18.30
C ASP A 82 10.35 -5.78 17.09
N TRP A 83 9.54 -6.84 16.94
CA TRP A 83 9.60 -7.56 15.65
C TRP A 83 9.13 -6.67 14.48
N ILE A 84 8.17 -5.75 14.73
CA ILE A 84 7.80 -4.72 13.75
C ILE A 84 9.00 -3.81 13.50
N ALA A 85 9.64 -3.31 14.56
CA ALA A 85 10.82 -2.47 14.45
C ALA A 85 12.02 -3.23 13.84
N ALA A 86 12.22 -4.51 14.20
CA ALA A 86 13.26 -5.36 13.61
C ALA A 86 12.98 -5.69 12.13
N GLY A 87 11.73 -5.98 11.78
CA GLY A 87 11.29 -6.14 10.39
C GLY A 87 11.47 -4.85 9.58
N LEU A 88 11.13 -3.71 10.19
CA LEU A 88 11.31 -2.39 9.59
C LEU A 88 12.79 -1.99 9.46
N ALA A 89 13.62 -2.34 10.45
CA ALA A 89 15.07 -2.11 10.40
C ALA A 89 15.78 -2.94 9.33
N SER A 90 15.18 -4.02 8.85
CA SER A 90 15.70 -4.84 7.75
C SER A 90 15.33 -4.29 6.37
N LEU A 91 14.39 -3.36 6.28
CA LEU A 91 13.95 -2.78 5.01
C LEU A 91 14.98 -1.78 4.48
N GLN A 92 15.59 -2.09 3.35
CA GLN A 92 16.58 -1.21 2.72
C GLN A 92 15.91 0.00 2.07
N PRO A 93 16.61 1.16 1.96
CA PRO A 93 16.10 2.33 1.27
C PRO A 93 15.68 2.02 -0.18
N VAL A 94 14.50 2.46 -0.58
CA VAL A 94 13.95 2.25 -1.92
C VAL A 94 14.24 3.46 -2.80
N ILE A 95 14.94 3.23 -3.91
CA ILE A 95 15.20 4.26 -4.93
C ILE A 95 14.17 4.13 -6.06
N ALA A 96 13.39 5.19 -6.27
CA ALA A 96 12.37 5.27 -7.30
C ALA A 96 12.49 6.59 -8.10
N GLY A 97 13.24 6.58 -9.20
CA GLY A 97 13.59 7.79 -9.93
C GLY A 97 14.42 8.76 -9.08
N ARG A 98 13.96 10.00 -8.92
CA ARG A 98 14.61 11.00 -8.03
C ARG A 98 14.29 10.80 -6.55
N PHE A 99 13.32 9.96 -6.22
CA PHE A 99 12.89 9.74 -4.85
C PHE A 99 13.72 8.66 -4.17
N LEU A 100 13.92 8.83 -2.88
CA LEU A 100 14.52 7.86 -1.97
C LEU A 100 13.62 7.74 -0.76
N VAL A 101 12.96 6.61 -0.60
CA VAL A 101 12.12 6.30 0.57
C VAL A 101 12.96 5.48 1.54
N TYR A 102 12.98 5.85 2.81
CA TYR A 102 13.82 5.22 3.83
C TYR A 102 13.17 5.26 5.21
N GLY A 103 13.58 4.35 6.09
CA GLY A 103 13.23 4.36 7.50
C GLY A 103 14.18 5.19 8.34
N GLY A 104 13.77 5.59 9.55
CA GLY A 104 14.58 6.42 10.45
C GLY A 104 15.97 5.88 10.77
N HIS A 105 16.16 4.56 10.72
CA HIS A 105 17.44 3.87 10.95
C HIS A 105 18.50 4.15 9.86
N ASP A 106 18.08 4.54 8.65
CA ASP A 106 18.98 4.83 7.53
C ASP A 106 19.34 6.31 7.37
N ARG A 107 18.81 7.19 8.24
CA ARG A 107 18.95 8.65 8.13
C ARG A 107 20.39 9.13 7.90
N ASN A 108 21.36 8.45 8.46
CA ASN A 108 22.78 8.82 8.39
C ASN A 108 23.53 8.21 7.18
N ARG A 109 22.86 7.44 6.32
CA ARG A 109 23.45 6.69 5.20
C ARG A 109 22.90 7.07 3.83
N LEU A 110 22.23 8.22 3.73
CA LEU A 110 21.48 8.58 2.52
C LEU A 110 22.40 9.11 1.43
N PRO A 111 22.26 8.66 0.18
CA PRO A 111 22.96 9.21 -0.97
C PRO A 111 22.47 10.64 -1.27
N ALA A 112 23.44 11.53 -1.58
CA ALA A 112 23.13 12.91 -1.96
C ALA A 112 22.35 12.99 -3.31
N GLY A 113 21.68 14.13 -3.54
CA GLY A 113 21.07 14.45 -4.84
C GLY A 113 19.70 13.84 -5.08
N ARG A 114 19.06 13.23 -4.05
CA ARG A 114 17.71 12.67 -4.16
C ARG A 114 16.71 13.40 -3.28
N VAL A 115 15.44 13.26 -3.63
CA VAL A 115 14.33 13.71 -2.79
C VAL A 115 14.09 12.64 -1.75
N ALA A 116 14.69 12.80 -0.60
CA ALA A 116 14.60 11.88 0.52
C ALA A 116 13.23 11.99 1.19
N ILE A 117 12.58 10.86 1.44
CA ILE A 117 11.27 10.73 2.08
C ILE A 117 11.44 9.74 3.22
N GLU A 118 11.40 10.24 4.44
CA GLU A 118 11.45 9.42 5.64
C GLU A 118 10.04 8.93 5.99
N ILE A 119 9.88 7.63 6.13
CA ILE A 119 8.62 7.02 6.54
C ILE A 119 8.86 6.25 7.82
N ASP A 120 8.14 6.65 8.86
CA ASP A 120 8.01 5.84 10.05
C ASP A 120 6.91 4.80 9.78
N ALA A 121 7.33 3.56 9.67
CA ALA A 121 6.51 2.48 9.13
C ALA A 121 5.70 1.74 10.23
N GLY A 122 5.50 2.36 11.41
CA GLY A 122 4.94 1.70 12.59
C GLY A 122 3.69 0.84 12.36
N GLN A 123 2.55 1.40 11.99
CA GLN A 123 1.27 0.67 11.92
C GLN A 123 0.51 0.83 10.60
N SER A 124 1.07 1.47 9.57
CA SER A 124 0.32 1.73 8.35
C SER A 124 0.91 1.07 7.11
N PHE A 125 0.02 0.66 6.22
CA PHE A 125 0.35 0.11 4.91
C PHE A 125 1.05 1.16 4.01
N GLY A 126 1.95 0.73 3.13
CA GLY A 126 2.55 1.63 2.11
C GLY A 126 3.89 2.24 2.49
N THR A 127 4.75 1.48 3.17
CA THR A 127 6.11 1.90 3.62
C THR A 127 7.09 2.25 2.49
N GLY A 128 6.66 2.23 1.23
CA GLY A 128 7.54 2.45 0.08
C GLY A 128 8.23 1.20 -0.44
N HIS A 129 8.28 0.13 0.34
CA HIS A 129 8.93 -1.13 -0.03
C HIS A 129 8.07 -2.01 -0.96
N HIS A 130 6.78 -1.70 -1.09
CA HIS A 130 5.92 -2.38 -2.06
C HIS A 130 6.20 -1.88 -3.47
N ALA A 131 6.32 -2.79 -4.42
CA ALA A 131 6.53 -2.51 -5.83
C ALA A 131 5.49 -1.51 -6.41
N THR A 132 4.26 -1.52 -5.89
CA THR A 132 3.21 -0.56 -6.26
C THR A 132 3.57 0.88 -5.93
N THR A 133 4.12 1.14 -4.74
CA THR A 133 4.55 2.47 -4.31
C THR A 133 5.76 2.94 -5.10
N ALA A 134 6.78 2.08 -5.27
CA ALA A 134 7.94 2.37 -6.11
C ALA A 134 7.52 2.68 -7.56
N GLY A 135 6.59 1.89 -8.12
CA GLY A 135 6.02 2.12 -9.44
C GLY A 135 5.33 3.47 -9.57
N CYS A 136 4.50 3.85 -8.59
CA CYS A 136 3.87 5.17 -8.55
C CYS A 136 4.92 6.29 -8.51
N LEU A 137 5.94 6.19 -7.67
CA LEU A 137 7.00 7.19 -7.57
C LEU A 137 7.80 7.32 -8.88
N ILE A 138 8.11 6.21 -9.57
CA ILE A 138 8.76 6.22 -10.89
C ILE A 138 7.89 6.95 -11.92
N VAL A 139 6.60 6.65 -11.96
CA VAL A 139 5.65 7.31 -12.86
C VAL A 139 5.54 8.79 -12.53
N LEU A 140 5.40 9.14 -11.26
CA LEU A 140 5.38 10.54 -10.80
C LEU A 140 6.65 11.28 -11.19
N ASN A 141 7.83 10.65 -11.03
CA ASN A 141 9.09 11.25 -11.44
C ASN A 141 9.07 11.69 -12.91
N ARG A 142 8.49 10.87 -13.79
CA ARG A 142 8.37 11.18 -15.23
C ARG A 142 7.33 12.27 -15.50
N LEU A 143 6.16 12.19 -14.90
CA LEU A 143 5.09 13.17 -15.06
C LEU A 143 5.52 14.57 -14.58
N LEU A 144 6.18 14.65 -13.42
CA LEU A 144 6.63 15.90 -12.82
C LEU A 144 7.84 16.53 -13.54
N ALA A 145 8.54 15.81 -14.40
CA ALA A 145 9.59 16.37 -15.25
C ALA A 145 9.02 17.18 -16.42
N GLY A 146 7.85 16.81 -16.94
CA GLY A 146 7.25 17.42 -18.14
C GLY A 146 5.99 18.25 -17.85
N ARG A 147 5.45 18.23 -16.64
CA ARG A 147 4.19 18.88 -16.32
C ARG A 147 4.15 19.42 -14.88
N ARG A 148 3.55 20.59 -14.71
CA ARG A 148 3.23 21.16 -13.41
C ARG A 148 1.80 20.80 -13.03
N PHE A 149 1.61 20.46 -11.76
CA PHE A 149 0.30 20.22 -11.15
C PHE A 149 0.13 21.20 -10.00
N THR A 150 -1.08 21.66 -9.80
CA THR A 150 -1.41 22.74 -8.84
C THR A 150 -2.42 22.31 -7.79
N ASN A 151 -3.20 21.27 -8.07
CA ASN A 151 -4.24 20.78 -7.16
C ASN A 151 -4.27 19.24 -7.21
N SER A 152 -3.63 18.62 -6.21
CA SER A 152 -3.42 17.17 -6.20
C SER A 152 -4.18 16.48 -5.07
N LEU A 153 -4.71 15.28 -5.36
CA LEU A 153 -5.36 14.37 -4.42
C LEU A 153 -4.58 13.05 -4.36
N ASP A 154 -4.24 12.62 -3.16
CA ASP A 154 -3.76 11.27 -2.85
C ASP A 154 -4.87 10.50 -2.13
N LEU A 155 -5.48 9.52 -2.81
CA LEU A 155 -6.65 8.78 -2.36
C LEU A 155 -6.24 7.38 -1.88
N GLY A 156 -6.48 7.06 -0.62
CA GLY A 156 -5.92 5.89 0.06
C GLY A 156 -4.44 6.11 0.34
N THR A 157 -4.14 7.16 1.09
CA THR A 157 -2.76 7.67 1.26
C THR A 157 -1.86 6.75 2.09
N GLY A 158 -2.45 5.90 2.95
CA GLY A 158 -1.71 5.00 3.84
C GLY A 158 -0.67 5.77 4.68
N SER A 159 0.60 5.46 4.50
CA SER A 159 1.71 6.14 5.18
C SER A 159 1.96 7.60 4.75
N GLY A 160 1.27 8.09 3.71
CA GLY A 160 1.44 9.44 3.18
C GLY A 160 2.58 9.60 2.17
N VAL A 161 3.29 8.54 1.81
CA VAL A 161 4.51 8.60 0.99
C VAL A 161 4.31 9.32 -0.35
N LEU A 162 3.19 9.07 -1.05
CA LEU A 162 2.91 9.70 -2.35
C LEU A 162 2.54 11.18 -2.20
N ALA A 163 1.71 11.50 -1.20
CA ALA A 163 1.39 12.90 -0.87
C ALA A 163 2.63 13.70 -0.48
N ILE A 164 3.54 13.11 0.32
CA ILE A 164 4.81 13.72 0.72
C ILE A 164 5.72 13.94 -0.49
N ALA A 165 5.83 12.95 -1.39
CA ALA A 165 6.59 13.05 -2.63
C ALA A 165 6.12 14.24 -3.47
N LEU A 166 4.79 14.36 -3.67
CA LEU A 166 4.19 15.49 -4.38
C LEU A 166 4.48 16.82 -3.70
N ALA A 167 4.25 16.92 -2.39
CA ALA A 167 4.45 18.15 -1.63
C ALA A 167 5.91 18.64 -1.70
N LYS A 168 6.89 17.73 -1.60
CA LYS A 168 8.33 18.05 -1.71
C LYS A 168 8.71 18.60 -3.08
N ILE A 169 8.14 18.07 -4.17
CA ILE A 169 8.47 18.49 -5.54
C ILE A 169 7.66 19.71 -5.96
N LEU A 170 6.36 19.69 -5.76
CA LEU A 170 5.47 20.75 -6.25
C LEU A 170 5.52 22.00 -5.35
N ARG A 171 5.87 21.83 -4.07
CA ARG A 171 5.80 22.87 -3.03
C ARG A 171 4.40 23.51 -2.94
N GLN A 172 3.39 22.67 -3.11
CA GLN A 172 1.98 23.07 -3.10
C GLN A 172 1.17 22.18 -2.19
N ARG A 173 -0.06 22.60 -1.89
CA ARG A 173 -0.97 21.82 -1.07
C ARG A 173 -1.38 20.52 -1.79
N VAL A 174 -1.34 19.42 -1.06
CA VAL A 174 -1.81 18.09 -1.46
C VAL A 174 -2.88 17.68 -0.45
N LEU A 175 -4.04 17.29 -0.94
CA LEU A 175 -5.07 16.65 -0.12
C LEU A 175 -4.77 15.14 -0.10
N ALA A 176 -4.62 14.57 1.09
CA ALA A 176 -4.35 13.16 1.30
C ALA A 176 -5.50 12.55 2.11
N THR A 177 -6.06 11.44 1.64
CA THR A 177 -7.25 10.86 2.26
C THR A 177 -7.09 9.37 2.46
N ASP A 178 -7.64 8.86 3.55
CA ASP A 178 -7.74 7.42 3.78
C ASP A 178 -9.06 7.12 4.49
N ILE A 179 -9.55 5.88 4.35
CA ILE A 179 -10.72 5.42 5.09
C ILE A 179 -10.36 5.12 6.55
N ASP A 180 -9.11 4.73 6.79
CA ASP A 180 -8.60 4.41 8.11
C ASP A 180 -8.08 5.68 8.83
N PRO A 181 -8.67 6.06 9.99
CA PRO A 181 -8.18 7.19 10.79
C PRO A 181 -6.75 6.99 11.31
N ILE A 182 -6.29 5.75 11.49
CA ILE A 182 -4.91 5.46 11.90
C ILE A 182 -3.96 5.85 10.77
N ALA A 183 -4.24 5.43 9.53
CA ALA A 183 -3.46 5.81 8.36
C ALA A 183 -3.41 7.34 8.18
N VAL A 184 -4.53 8.03 8.38
CA VAL A 184 -4.60 9.51 8.33
C VAL A 184 -3.65 10.15 9.34
N ARG A 185 -3.62 9.65 10.58
CA ARG A 185 -2.71 10.13 11.62
C ARG A 185 -1.26 9.88 11.24
N VAL A 186 -0.92 8.66 10.82
CA VAL A 186 0.45 8.28 10.41
C VAL A 186 0.91 9.12 9.21
N ALA A 187 0.06 9.34 8.21
CA ALA A 187 0.38 10.22 7.08
C ALA A 187 0.66 11.66 7.53
N SER A 188 -0.07 12.17 8.51
CA SER A 188 0.16 13.51 9.09
C SER A 188 1.50 13.59 9.83
N GLU A 189 1.82 12.58 10.64
CA GLU A 189 3.07 12.48 11.38
C GLU A 189 4.27 12.37 10.42
N ASN A 190 4.18 11.52 9.40
CA ASN A 190 5.20 11.39 8.36
C ASN A 190 5.36 12.69 7.55
N ALA A 191 4.28 13.40 7.24
CA ALA A 191 4.35 14.69 6.57
C ALA A 191 5.09 15.74 7.43
N ALA A 192 4.84 15.76 8.74
CA ALA A 192 5.55 16.62 9.68
C ALA A 192 7.04 16.24 9.77
N LEU A 193 7.37 14.95 9.90
CA LEU A 193 8.73 14.41 9.89
C LEU A 193 9.51 14.85 8.64
N ASN A 194 8.85 14.87 7.50
CA ASN A 194 9.40 15.32 6.22
C ASN A 194 9.38 16.83 6.00
N ARG A 195 8.96 17.63 6.99
CA ARG A 195 8.88 19.09 6.96
C ARG A 195 7.92 19.64 5.89
N VAL A 196 6.91 18.84 5.51
CA VAL A 196 5.86 19.23 4.55
C VAL A 196 4.45 19.16 5.17
N GLY A 197 4.32 19.05 6.49
CA GLY A 197 3.02 18.99 7.17
C GLY A 197 2.12 20.20 6.90
N HIS A 198 2.69 21.37 6.61
CA HIS A 198 1.94 22.56 6.21
C HIS A 198 1.40 22.51 4.77
N LEU A 199 1.89 21.59 3.95
CA LEU A 199 1.47 21.36 2.56
C LEU A 199 0.55 20.14 2.42
N VAL A 200 0.71 19.11 3.26
CA VAL A 200 -0.11 17.89 3.19
C VAL A 200 -1.27 18.01 4.18
N ARG A 201 -2.48 18.06 3.65
CA ARG A 201 -3.70 18.04 4.47
C ARG A 201 -4.28 16.63 4.45
N THR A 202 -4.27 15.96 5.59
CA THR A 202 -4.80 14.62 5.76
C THR A 202 -6.24 14.65 6.30
N ILE A 203 -7.11 13.77 5.80
CA ILE A 203 -8.48 13.60 6.30
C ILE A 203 -8.94 12.14 6.22
N ALA A 204 -9.74 11.71 7.19
CA ALA A 204 -10.44 10.43 7.10
C ALA A 204 -11.66 10.57 6.19
N ALA A 205 -11.78 9.70 5.18
CA ALA A 205 -12.86 9.77 4.21
C ALA A 205 -13.15 8.41 3.56
N ASP A 206 -14.44 8.04 3.47
CA ASP A 206 -14.88 6.90 2.67
C ASP A 206 -14.86 7.29 1.18
N GLY A 207 -13.79 6.93 0.50
CA GLY A 207 -13.55 7.30 -0.89
C GLY A 207 -13.56 8.82 -1.10
N VAL A 208 -14.45 9.33 -1.96
CA VAL A 208 -14.51 10.74 -2.33
C VAL A 208 -15.74 11.47 -1.75
N ARG A 209 -16.44 10.88 -0.79
CA ARG A 209 -17.71 11.40 -0.28
C ARG A 209 -17.58 12.56 0.70
N HIS A 210 -16.38 12.89 1.14
CA HIS A 210 -16.13 13.96 2.10
C HIS A 210 -16.29 15.34 1.46
N GLU A 211 -16.92 16.29 2.19
CA GLU A 211 -17.21 17.64 1.68
C GLU A 211 -15.95 18.41 1.26
N LEU A 212 -14.86 18.27 2.02
CA LEU A 212 -13.60 18.93 1.69
C LEU A 212 -13.04 18.47 0.34
N ILE A 213 -13.18 17.19 -0.02
CA ILE A 213 -12.74 16.69 -1.33
C ILE A 213 -13.53 17.39 -2.43
N ARG A 214 -14.85 17.47 -2.28
CA ARG A 214 -15.72 18.16 -3.27
C ARG A 214 -15.42 19.65 -3.39
N ARG A 215 -15.16 20.33 -2.26
CA ARG A 215 -14.79 21.75 -2.25
C ARG A 215 -13.41 22.02 -2.82
N SER A 216 -12.50 21.04 -2.75
CA SER A 216 -11.13 21.15 -3.29
C SER A 216 -11.05 20.79 -4.78
N ALA A 217 -12.09 20.15 -5.34
CA ALA A 217 -12.14 19.82 -6.77
C ALA A 217 -12.31 21.10 -7.64
N PRO A 218 -11.94 21.04 -8.94
CA PRO A 218 -11.43 19.89 -9.64
C PRO A 218 -9.91 19.71 -9.45
N PHE A 219 -9.46 18.45 -9.41
CA PHE A 219 -8.05 18.08 -9.28
C PHE A 219 -7.39 17.92 -10.65
N ASP A 220 -6.17 18.43 -10.81
CA ASP A 220 -5.36 18.24 -12.02
C ASP A 220 -4.49 16.98 -11.95
N LEU A 221 -4.23 16.47 -10.73
CA LEU A 221 -3.59 15.18 -10.48
C LEU A 221 -4.33 14.42 -9.38
N VAL A 222 -4.70 13.18 -9.66
CA VAL A 222 -5.20 12.23 -8.65
C VAL A 222 -4.30 11.01 -8.66
N ILE A 223 -3.87 10.59 -7.48
CA ILE A 223 -3.16 9.33 -7.27
C ILE A 223 -4.02 8.44 -6.39
N ALA A 224 -4.11 7.17 -6.73
CA ALA A 224 -4.75 6.15 -5.91
C ALA A 224 -3.97 4.83 -6.03
N ASN A 225 -3.31 4.43 -4.95
CA ASN A 225 -2.61 3.16 -4.84
C ASN A 225 -3.40 2.23 -3.91
N ILE A 226 -4.54 1.75 -4.39
CA ILE A 226 -5.49 0.90 -3.66
C ILE A 226 -5.93 -0.27 -4.53
N LEU A 227 -6.61 -1.25 -3.94
CA LEU A 227 -7.05 -2.46 -4.63
C LEU A 227 -7.95 -2.16 -5.85
N ALA A 228 -7.90 -3.03 -6.86
CA ALA A 228 -8.62 -2.86 -8.12
C ALA A 228 -10.15 -2.74 -7.95
N ALA A 229 -10.76 -3.50 -7.03
CA ALA A 229 -12.21 -3.46 -6.82
C ALA A 229 -12.69 -2.10 -6.28
N PRO A 230 -12.10 -1.50 -5.24
CA PRO A 230 -12.35 -0.12 -4.85
C PRO A 230 -12.12 0.89 -5.99
N LEU A 231 -11.02 0.79 -6.75
CA LEU A 231 -10.75 1.69 -7.89
C LEU A 231 -11.91 1.71 -8.89
N MET A 232 -12.42 0.53 -9.25
CA MET A 232 -13.56 0.43 -10.18
C MET A 232 -14.85 1.03 -9.62
N ARG A 233 -15.14 0.82 -8.32
CA ARG A 233 -16.33 1.39 -7.67
C ARG A 233 -16.27 2.91 -7.56
N LEU A 234 -15.06 3.45 -7.40
CA LEU A 234 -14.85 4.89 -7.26
C LEU A 234 -14.85 5.63 -8.61
N ALA A 235 -14.71 4.96 -9.74
CA ALA A 235 -14.61 5.60 -11.05
C ALA A 235 -15.72 6.63 -11.33
N PRO A 236 -17.02 6.32 -11.18
CA PRO A 236 -18.10 7.29 -11.44
C PRO A 236 -18.13 8.45 -10.45
N LEU A 237 -17.65 8.26 -9.24
CA LEU A 237 -17.62 9.29 -8.19
C LEU A 237 -16.38 10.19 -8.31
N LEU A 238 -15.26 9.63 -8.75
CA LEU A 238 -13.98 10.32 -8.88
C LEU A 238 -13.88 11.12 -10.18
N ALA A 239 -14.39 10.59 -11.27
CA ALA A 239 -14.29 11.21 -12.59
C ALA A 239 -14.82 12.66 -12.65
N PRO A 240 -15.96 13.04 -12.02
CA PRO A 240 -16.42 14.44 -11.98
C PRO A 240 -15.44 15.38 -11.26
N LEU A 241 -14.66 14.85 -10.29
CA LEU A 241 -13.73 15.65 -9.48
C LEU A 241 -12.38 15.87 -10.18
N VAL A 242 -12.13 15.20 -11.31
CA VAL A 242 -10.92 15.37 -12.12
C VAL A 242 -11.13 16.50 -13.11
N MET A 243 -10.18 17.43 -13.18
CA MET A 243 -10.16 18.52 -14.14
C MET A 243 -10.15 18.00 -15.59
N ARG A 244 -10.73 18.74 -16.54
CA ARG A 244 -10.47 18.50 -17.96
C ARG A 244 -8.97 18.60 -18.25
N GLY A 245 -8.41 17.65 -19.00
CA GLY A 245 -6.96 17.51 -19.14
C GLY A 245 -6.23 17.01 -17.89
N GLY A 246 -6.93 16.69 -16.80
CA GLY A 246 -6.36 16.15 -15.56
C GLY A 246 -5.84 14.72 -15.72
N THR A 247 -4.93 14.33 -14.85
CA THR A 247 -4.22 13.05 -14.88
C THR A 247 -4.59 12.22 -13.65
N LEU A 248 -4.79 10.91 -13.85
CA LEU A 248 -4.93 9.93 -12.78
C LEU A 248 -3.76 8.94 -12.85
N VAL A 249 -3.19 8.63 -11.70
CA VAL A 249 -2.21 7.56 -11.52
C VAL A 249 -2.84 6.51 -10.60
N LEU A 250 -3.12 5.34 -11.15
CA LEU A 250 -3.81 4.26 -10.43
C LEU A 250 -2.87 3.07 -10.30
N SER A 251 -2.75 2.51 -9.10
CA SER A 251 -1.94 1.33 -8.80
C SER A 251 -2.61 0.49 -7.69
N GLY A 252 -1.93 -0.55 -7.20
CA GLY A 252 -2.51 -1.53 -6.28
C GLY A 252 -3.32 -2.60 -7.01
N LEU A 253 -3.00 -2.84 -8.27
CA LEU A 253 -3.69 -3.80 -9.12
C LEU A 253 -2.69 -4.70 -9.87
N LEU A 254 -3.11 -5.93 -10.12
CA LEU A 254 -2.35 -6.89 -10.91
C LEU A 254 -2.56 -6.63 -12.42
N PRO A 255 -1.59 -7.00 -13.29
CA PRO A 255 -1.71 -6.83 -14.74
C PRO A 255 -3.01 -7.39 -15.33
N ARG A 256 -3.48 -8.55 -14.83
CA ARG A 256 -4.76 -9.17 -15.24
C ARG A 256 -6.01 -8.36 -14.90
N GLN A 257 -5.92 -7.43 -13.96
CA GLN A 257 -7.02 -6.55 -13.53
C GLN A 257 -7.06 -5.24 -14.33
N ARG A 258 -6.01 -4.91 -15.08
CA ARG A 258 -5.83 -3.66 -15.84
C ARG A 258 -7.03 -3.32 -16.71
N GLU A 259 -7.46 -4.26 -17.55
CA GLU A 259 -8.51 -4.00 -18.53
C GLU A 259 -9.84 -3.66 -17.87
N ARG A 260 -10.18 -4.30 -16.77
CA ARG A 260 -11.40 -4.01 -16.02
C ARG A 260 -11.37 -2.61 -15.39
N VAL A 261 -10.22 -2.20 -14.83
CA VAL A 261 -10.05 -0.86 -14.27
C VAL A 261 -10.10 0.19 -15.38
N VAL A 262 -9.38 -0.02 -16.48
CA VAL A 262 -9.41 0.89 -17.67
C VAL A 262 -10.83 1.03 -18.22
N ALA A 263 -11.59 -0.06 -18.34
CA ALA A 263 -12.96 -0.03 -18.80
C ALA A 263 -13.89 0.75 -17.86
N ALA A 264 -13.70 0.65 -16.54
CA ALA A 264 -14.48 1.41 -15.56
C ALA A 264 -14.28 2.92 -15.74
N TYR A 265 -13.04 3.38 -15.81
CA TYR A 265 -12.74 4.80 -16.05
C TYR A 265 -13.07 5.25 -17.48
N GLY A 266 -12.96 4.35 -18.48
CA GLY A 266 -13.35 4.60 -19.86
C GLY A 266 -14.82 4.95 -20.02
N ARG A 267 -15.73 4.34 -19.25
CA ARG A 267 -17.17 4.68 -19.21
C ARG A 267 -17.41 6.11 -18.74
N GLU A 268 -16.51 6.63 -17.90
CA GLU A 268 -16.54 7.99 -17.38
C GLU A 268 -15.76 8.99 -18.28
N GLY A 269 -15.38 8.57 -19.50
CA GLY A 269 -14.66 9.42 -20.46
C GLY A 269 -13.18 9.62 -20.15
N ILE A 270 -12.60 8.90 -19.19
CA ILE A 270 -11.18 8.98 -18.84
C ILE A 270 -10.41 7.88 -19.58
N ARG A 271 -9.35 8.25 -20.31
CA ARG A 271 -8.66 7.35 -21.23
C ARG A 271 -7.27 6.97 -20.72
N LEU A 272 -6.90 5.69 -20.90
CA LEU A 272 -5.55 5.21 -20.63
C LEU A 272 -4.55 5.91 -21.56
N GLN A 273 -3.47 6.42 -21.00
CA GLN A 273 -2.34 6.97 -21.73
C GLN A 273 -1.13 6.03 -21.70
N GLN A 274 -0.83 5.50 -20.51
CA GLN A 274 0.32 4.62 -20.32
C GLN A 274 -0.02 3.54 -19.27
N ALA A 275 0.60 2.38 -19.40
CA ALA A 275 0.60 1.34 -18.40
C ALA A 275 2.04 0.86 -18.16
N HIS A 276 2.42 0.77 -16.92
CA HIS A 276 3.73 0.27 -16.50
C HIS A 276 3.53 -0.96 -15.63
N ILE A 277 4.38 -1.95 -15.78
CA ILE A 277 4.42 -3.15 -14.93
C ILE A 277 5.76 -3.15 -14.21
N LEU A 278 5.71 -3.29 -12.90
CA LEU A 278 6.88 -3.40 -12.03
C LEU A 278 6.62 -4.51 -11.02
N ASP A 279 7.50 -5.51 -10.99
CA ASP A 279 7.45 -6.64 -10.03
C ASP A 279 6.04 -7.25 -9.89
N GLY A 280 5.38 -7.53 -11.03
CA GLY A 280 4.07 -8.15 -11.06
C GLY A 280 2.88 -7.20 -10.77
N TRP A 281 3.11 -5.91 -10.54
CA TRP A 281 2.08 -4.91 -10.30
C TRP A 281 1.96 -3.92 -11.45
N ALA A 282 0.74 -3.44 -11.70
CA ALA A 282 0.48 -2.45 -12.74
C ALA A 282 0.30 -1.04 -12.15
N VAL A 283 0.88 -0.05 -12.85
CA VAL A 283 0.62 1.37 -12.64
C VAL A 283 0.05 1.95 -13.93
N LEU A 284 -1.13 2.52 -13.84
CA LEU A 284 -1.87 3.09 -14.97
C LEU A 284 -1.84 4.61 -14.91
N VAL A 285 -1.50 5.24 -16.02
CA VAL A 285 -1.65 6.69 -16.19
C VAL A 285 -2.85 6.91 -17.11
N LEU A 286 -3.90 7.52 -16.58
CA LEU A 286 -5.09 7.86 -17.33
C LEU A 286 -5.24 9.39 -17.42
N ARG A 287 -5.96 9.87 -18.42
CA ARG A 287 -6.21 11.29 -18.62
C ARG A 287 -7.66 11.55 -18.98
N LYS A 288 -8.23 12.56 -18.35
CA LYS A 288 -9.51 13.13 -18.77
C LYS A 288 -9.26 14.04 -19.98
N PRO A 289 -9.95 13.88 -21.09
CA PRO A 289 -9.82 14.77 -22.24
C PRO A 289 -10.02 16.24 -21.87
N PRO A 290 -9.42 17.18 -22.63
CA PRO A 290 -9.62 18.62 -22.41
C PRO A 290 -11.06 19.09 -22.62
#